data_fee46fc697b0fbcebfaa803a74432709
#
_entry.id   fee46fc697b0fbcebfaa803a74432709
#
_cell.length_a   1.000
_cell.length_b   1.000
_cell.length_c   1.000
_cell.angle_alpha   90.00
_cell.angle_beta   90.00
_cell.angle_gamma   90.00
#
_symmetry.space_group_name_H-M   'P 1'
#
loop_
_entity.id
_entity.type
_entity.pdbx_description
1 polymer ?
#
loop_
_entity_poly.entity_id
_entity_poly.type
_entity_poly.pdbx_seq_one_letter_code
_entity_poly.pdbx_strand_id
1 'polypeptide(L)'
;MSNINIRYAHVPRFKAGDQEGIDYLEEHGYVVIANALTADEADHALSLMWDYLEELGTGIDRNDPETWDDDRWPTAVHGGILPSHGIGHSAAQWYIRDRAPVKQAFAAIWQDEDLLTSFDGVALWRPWTRHGHWRTNNGPSWMHIDQHPIGRPGKHCVQGLVNLLTTSPACGGNVMVPGSHKRFAAIPELYPERLARIHPSIDHFRFPNDDELLAGTEPIICHLEAGDLLLWDSRTIHCSSPGLETPSFNDQLFRAISLVCMMPKSKSNDKVIAKRRAAVENLVSTTNWSDRFINADEFPNVVEASKVRTFKLPPVPELNKNQTELVG
;
A
#
# COMPACT_ATOMS: atom_id res chain seq x y z
N MET A 1 -18.78 -20.04 -11.95
CA MET A 1 -17.67 -19.27 -11.38
C MET A 1 -17.98 -19.08 -9.91
N SER A 2 -17.16 -19.64 -9.01
CA SER A 2 -17.36 -19.46 -7.57
C SER A 2 -17.05 -18.00 -7.26
N ASN A 3 -18.07 -17.23 -6.91
CA ASN A 3 -17.85 -15.89 -6.37
C ASN A 3 -17.21 -16.07 -4.99
N ILE A 4 -15.97 -15.61 -4.83
CA ILE A 4 -15.37 -15.50 -3.49
C ILE A 4 -16.25 -14.55 -2.70
N ASN A 5 -16.76 -15.03 -1.57
CA ASN A 5 -17.55 -14.21 -0.66
C ASN A 5 -16.60 -13.40 0.25
N ILE A 6 -16.43 -12.12 -0.04
CA ILE A 6 -15.64 -11.22 0.77
C ILE A 6 -16.52 -10.63 1.86
N ARG A 7 -16.10 -10.71 3.11
CA ARG A 7 -16.84 -10.20 4.27
C ARG A 7 -16.16 -8.95 4.83
N TYR A 8 -16.93 -7.93 5.18
CA TYR A 8 -16.45 -6.81 5.98
C TYR A 8 -16.39 -7.22 7.45
N ALA A 9 -15.26 -7.00 8.12
CA ALA A 9 -15.03 -7.52 9.47
C ALA A 9 -14.36 -6.51 10.41
N HIS A 10 -14.92 -6.38 11.60
CA HIS A 10 -14.21 -5.79 12.73
C HIS A 10 -13.23 -6.85 13.29
N VAL A 11 -11.97 -6.53 13.29
CA VAL A 11 -10.88 -7.41 13.74
C VAL A 11 -10.22 -6.83 14.98
N PRO A 12 -9.48 -7.65 15.78
CA PRO A 12 -8.70 -7.13 16.90
C PRO A 12 -7.74 -6.00 16.44
N ARG A 13 -7.61 -4.99 17.30
CA ARG A 13 -6.73 -3.84 17.09
C ARG A 13 -5.76 -3.74 18.25
N PHE A 14 -4.47 -3.62 17.96
CA PHE A 14 -3.39 -3.66 18.93
C PHE A 14 -2.65 -2.33 18.99
N LYS A 15 -1.89 -2.08 20.05
CA LYS A 15 -0.97 -0.94 20.09
C LYS A 15 0.32 -1.28 19.35
N ALA A 16 1.00 -0.25 18.84
CA ALA A 16 2.32 -0.43 18.24
C ALA A 16 3.30 -1.04 19.25
N GLY A 17 3.94 -2.14 18.86
CA GLY A 17 4.91 -2.86 19.69
C GLY A 17 4.33 -3.89 20.66
N ASP A 18 3.01 -4.05 20.75
CA ASP A 18 2.40 -5.08 21.59
C ASP A 18 2.72 -6.49 21.06
N GLN A 19 3.19 -7.37 21.93
CA GLN A 19 3.52 -8.75 21.56
C GLN A 19 2.29 -9.52 21.05
N GLU A 20 1.11 -9.29 21.63
CA GLU A 20 -0.14 -9.89 21.17
C GLU A 20 -0.45 -9.55 19.70
N GLY A 21 -0.12 -8.32 19.26
CA GLY A 21 -0.27 -7.91 17.86
C GLY A 21 0.74 -8.60 16.94
N ILE A 22 1.96 -8.84 17.41
CA ILE A 22 2.99 -9.60 16.67
C ILE A 22 2.55 -11.05 16.53
N ASP A 23 2.08 -11.67 17.62
CA ASP A 23 1.57 -13.05 17.63
C ASP A 23 0.36 -13.20 16.70
N TYR A 24 -0.53 -12.20 16.67
CA TYR A 24 -1.67 -12.15 15.76
C TYR A 24 -1.21 -12.07 14.28
N LEU A 25 -0.19 -11.26 13.96
CA LEU A 25 0.41 -11.22 12.63
C LEU A 25 0.98 -12.59 12.21
N GLU A 26 1.72 -13.25 13.10
CA GLU A 26 2.29 -14.58 12.81
C GLU A 26 1.21 -15.65 12.64
N GLU A 27 0.08 -15.54 13.33
CA GLU A 27 -1.02 -16.50 13.21
C GLU A 27 -1.89 -16.24 11.98
N HIS A 28 -2.23 -14.99 11.70
CA HIS A 28 -3.22 -14.62 10.69
C HIS A 28 -2.62 -14.04 9.41
N GLY A 29 -1.34 -13.66 9.41
CA GLY A 29 -0.65 -13.05 8.27
C GLY A 29 -0.92 -11.56 8.10
N TYR A 30 -1.68 -10.94 8.99
CA TYR A 30 -1.96 -9.50 9.03
C TYR A 30 -2.25 -9.05 10.47
N VAL A 31 -2.16 -7.74 10.73
CA VAL A 31 -2.50 -7.12 12.01
C VAL A 31 -2.94 -5.67 11.81
N VAL A 32 -3.88 -5.21 12.64
CA VAL A 32 -4.28 -3.80 12.70
C VAL A 32 -3.67 -3.17 13.94
N ILE A 33 -2.86 -2.13 13.75
CA ILE A 33 -2.30 -1.29 14.81
C ILE A 33 -3.21 -0.07 14.95
N ALA A 34 -3.85 0.05 16.09
CA ALA A 34 -4.78 1.12 16.40
C ALA A 34 -4.04 2.44 16.63
N ASN A 35 -4.59 3.52 16.08
CA ASN A 35 -4.13 4.88 16.34
C ASN A 35 -2.61 5.05 16.12
N ALA A 36 -2.07 4.48 15.02
CA ALA A 36 -0.71 4.76 14.60
C ALA A 36 -0.52 6.26 14.27
N LEU A 37 -1.61 6.91 13.85
CA LEU A 37 -1.83 8.36 13.88
C LEU A 37 -3.07 8.63 14.75
N THR A 38 -3.07 9.76 15.48
CA THR A 38 -4.32 10.29 16.06
C THR A 38 -5.28 10.76 14.96
N ALA A 39 -6.54 11.00 15.29
CA ALA A 39 -7.51 11.53 14.32
C ALA A 39 -7.04 12.86 13.71
N ASP A 40 -6.55 13.79 14.53
CA ASP A 40 -6.02 15.09 14.07
C ASP A 40 -4.79 14.91 13.16
N GLU A 41 -3.91 13.94 13.46
CA GLU A 41 -2.75 13.62 12.61
C GLU A 41 -3.18 12.98 11.28
N ALA A 42 -4.21 12.15 11.27
CA ALA A 42 -4.77 11.57 10.05
C ALA A 42 -5.41 12.64 9.16
N ASP A 43 -6.17 13.56 9.74
CA ASP A 43 -6.76 14.71 9.04
C ASP A 43 -5.67 15.63 8.47
N HIS A 44 -4.61 15.89 9.24
CA HIS A 44 -3.47 16.68 8.76
C HIS A 44 -2.74 15.98 7.61
N ALA A 45 -2.50 14.67 7.71
CA ALA A 45 -1.88 13.89 6.64
C ALA A 45 -2.74 13.89 5.36
N LEU A 46 -4.06 13.78 5.50
CA LEU A 46 -4.99 13.89 4.37
C LEU A 46 -4.96 15.29 3.75
N SER A 47 -4.88 16.35 4.56
CA SER A 47 -4.72 17.71 4.06
C SER A 47 -3.42 17.88 3.26
N LEU A 48 -2.31 17.35 3.74
CA LEU A 48 -1.03 17.36 3.01
C LEU A 48 -1.08 16.55 1.70
N MET A 49 -1.90 15.49 1.62
CA MET A 49 -2.13 14.78 0.35
C MET A 49 -2.92 15.64 -0.64
N TRP A 50 -3.91 16.38 -0.18
CA TRP A 50 -4.63 17.33 -0.99
C TRP A 50 -3.73 18.48 -1.46
N ASP A 51 -2.88 19.03 -0.58
CA ASP A 51 -1.88 20.05 -0.95
C ASP A 51 -1.00 19.55 -2.12
N TYR A 52 -0.51 18.30 -2.02
CA TYR A 52 0.24 17.69 -3.11
C TYR A 52 -0.55 17.63 -4.43
N LEU A 53 -1.83 17.19 -4.40
CA LEU A 53 -2.64 17.09 -5.61
C LEU A 53 -2.89 18.45 -6.27
N GLU A 54 -3.17 19.47 -5.46
CA GLU A 54 -3.42 20.83 -5.92
C GLU A 54 -2.14 21.49 -6.48
N GLU A 55 -0.97 21.18 -5.88
CA GLU A 55 0.33 21.68 -6.32
C GLU A 55 0.86 21.04 -7.60
N LEU A 56 0.26 19.93 -8.08
CA LEU A 56 0.60 19.33 -9.39
C LEU A 56 0.37 20.29 -10.57
N GLY A 57 -0.40 21.37 -10.36
CA GLY A 57 -0.66 22.41 -11.35
C GLY A 57 -1.68 22.03 -12.44
N THR A 58 -2.46 20.98 -12.19
CA THR A 58 -3.49 20.49 -13.13
C THR A 58 -4.86 21.12 -12.91
N GLY A 59 -5.03 21.90 -11.83
CA GLY A 59 -6.28 22.57 -11.48
C GLY A 59 -7.25 21.70 -10.67
N ILE A 60 -6.74 20.69 -9.96
CA ILE A 60 -7.50 19.98 -8.92
C ILE A 60 -7.79 20.96 -7.78
N ASP A 61 -9.05 20.96 -7.31
CA ASP A 61 -9.49 21.66 -6.10
C ASP A 61 -10.18 20.63 -5.19
N ARG A 62 -9.70 20.51 -3.95
CA ARG A 62 -10.24 19.57 -2.95
C ARG A 62 -11.71 19.82 -2.62
N ASN A 63 -12.18 21.06 -2.81
CA ASN A 63 -13.56 21.48 -2.51
C ASN A 63 -14.49 21.40 -3.73
N ASP A 64 -13.97 21.07 -4.92
CA ASP A 64 -14.75 20.93 -6.14
C ASP A 64 -14.52 19.58 -6.82
N PRO A 65 -15.35 18.55 -6.52
CA PRO A 65 -15.25 17.23 -7.11
C PRO A 65 -15.39 17.18 -8.64
N GLU A 66 -15.89 18.23 -9.29
CA GLU A 66 -15.90 18.32 -10.77
C GLU A 66 -14.48 18.46 -11.34
N THR A 67 -13.53 18.90 -10.53
CA THR A 67 -12.11 19.01 -10.93
C THR A 67 -11.32 17.72 -10.76
N TRP A 68 -11.94 16.64 -10.24
CA TRP A 68 -11.26 15.36 -9.99
C TRP A 68 -11.34 14.39 -11.18
N ASP A 69 -11.52 14.94 -12.37
CA ASP A 69 -11.56 14.16 -13.62
C ASP A 69 -10.20 13.56 -14.00
N ASP A 70 -10.18 12.68 -15.01
CA ASP A 70 -8.99 11.98 -15.44
C ASP A 70 -7.97 12.89 -16.15
N ASP A 71 -8.40 14.06 -16.65
CA ASP A 71 -7.51 15.01 -17.30
C ASP A 71 -6.65 15.78 -16.31
N ARG A 72 -7.12 15.91 -15.06
CA ARG A 72 -6.44 16.62 -13.98
C ARG A 72 -5.80 15.67 -12.96
N TRP A 73 -6.44 14.54 -12.69
CA TRP A 73 -5.98 13.58 -11.68
C TRP A 73 -4.68 12.89 -12.11
N PRO A 74 -3.69 12.69 -11.19
CA PRO A 74 -2.49 11.94 -11.53
C PRO A 74 -2.82 10.50 -11.91
N THR A 75 -1.90 9.88 -12.66
CA THR A 75 -2.10 8.52 -13.14
C THR A 75 -2.31 7.54 -12.00
N ALA A 76 -3.54 7.02 -11.92
CA ALA A 76 -3.90 6.02 -10.94
C ALA A 76 -3.88 4.61 -11.56
N VAL A 77 -3.34 3.64 -10.84
CA VAL A 77 -3.46 2.22 -11.18
C VAL A 77 -4.51 1.58 -10.26
N HIS A 78 -5.21 0.57 -10.76
CA HIS A 78 -6.27 -0.14 -10.05
C HIS A 78 -7.33 0.78 -9.41
N GLY A 79 -7.63 1.89 -10.06
CA GLY A 79 -8.66 2.84 -9.66
C GLY A 79 -8.22 3.91 -8.64
N GLY A 80 -7.17 3.70 -7.86
CA GLY A 80 -6.80 4.67 -6.83
C GLY A 80 -5.33 4.75 -6.44
N ILE A 81 -4.50 3.79 -6.82
CA ILE A 81 -3.07 3.77 -6.42
C ILE A 81 -2.29 4.76 -7.27
N LEU A 82 -1.62 5.71 -6.64
CA LEU A 82 -0.76 6.74 -7.22
C LEU A 82 0.71 6.37 -6.92
N PRO A 83 1.42 5.72 -7.85
CA PRO A 83 2.76 5.20 -7.57
C PRO A 83 3.90 6.15 -7.91
N SER A 84 3.65 7.29 -8.57
CA SER A 84 4.67 8.10 -9.24
C SER A 84 4.47 9.61 -9.05
N HIS A 85 5.18 10.41 -9.86
CA HIS A 85 5.14 11.88 -9.85
C HIS A 85 5.63 12.50 -8.52
N GLY A 86 6.63 11.87 -7.89
CA GLY A 86 7.22 12.36 -6.65
C GLY A 86 6.35 12.15 -5.41
N ILE A 87 5.19 11.48 -5.52
CA ILE A 87 4.26 11.28 -4.39
C ILE A 87 4.94 10.58 -3.23
N GLY A 88 5.83 9.63 -3.49
CA GLY A 88 6.62 8.94 -2.47
C GLY A 88 7.51 9.87 -1.63
N HIS A 89 7.71 11.12 -2.06
CA HIS A 89 8.48 12.13 -1.36
C HIS A 89 7.65 13.36 -0.96
N SER A 90 6.31 13.28 -1.08
CA SER A 90 5.41 14.34 -0.62
C SER A 90 5.51 14.58 0.89
N ALA A 91 5.12 15.78 1.31
CA ALA A 91 5.05 16.14 2.73
C ALA A 91 4.19 15.17 3.54
N ALA A 92 3.07 14.70 2.98
CA ALA A 92 2.19 13.71 3.59
C ALA A 92 2.93 12.40 3.90
N GLN A 93 3.67 11.86 2.91
CA GLN A 93 4.38 10.59 3.06
C GLN A 93 5.50 10.69 4.12
N TRP A 94 6.27 11.78 4.13
CA TRP A 94 7.31 11.98 5.14
C TRP A 94 6.74 12.27 6.52
N TYR A 95 5.61 12.98 6.60
CA TYR A 95 4.90 13.18 7.86
C TYR A 95 4.47 11.86 8.50
N ILE A 96 3.86 10.97 7.71
CA ILE A 96 3.36 9.66 8.18
C ILE A 96 4.53 8.74 8.60
N ARG A 97 5.58 8.64 7.79
CA ARG A 97 6.74 7.78 8.07
C ARG A 97 7.51 8.19 9.33
N ASP A 98 7.45 9.47 9.70
CA ASP A 98 8.09 10.04 10.89
C ASP A 98 7.27 9.82 12.19
N ARG A 99 6.06 9.25 12.09
CA ARG A 99 5.26 8.96 13.28
C ARG A 99 5.87 7.80 14.08
N ALA A 100 6.14 8.06 15.38
CA ALA A 100 6.76 7.07 16.26
C ALA A 100 6.00 5.73 16.30
N PRO A 101 4.64 5.67 16.39
CA PRO A 101 3.93 4.39 16.38
C PRO A 101 4.07 3.62 15.07
N VAL A 102 4.19 4.31 13.92
CA VAL A 102 4.41 3.66 12.62
C VAL A 102 5.77 2.96 12.62
N LYS A 103 6.86 3.67 12.96
CA LYS A 103 8.20 3.07 13.05
C LYS A 103 8.24 1.95 14.10
N GLN A 104 7.66 2.17 15.29
CA GLN A 104 7.65 1.21 16.38
C GLN A 104 6.98 -0.12 15.99
N ALA A 105 5.88 -0.07 15.23
CA ALA A 105 5.20 -1.28 14.79
C ALA A 105 6.12 -2.17 13.92
N PHE A 106 6.85 -1.58 12.97
CA PHE A 106 7.81 -2.32 12.15
C PHE A 106 9.03 -2.77 12.96
N ALA A 107 9.57 -1.89 13.82
CA ALA A 107 10.73 -2.22 14.66
C ALA A 107 10.47 -3.42 15.57
N ALA A 108 9.29 -3.49 16.18
CA ALA A 108 8.88 -4.60 17.01
C ALA A 108 8.75 -5.91 16.22
N ILE A 109 8.17 -5.88 15.02
CA ILE A 109 8.03 -7.06 14.15
C ILE A 109 9.41 -7.60 13.73
N TRP A 110 10.34 -6.69 13.38
CA TRP A 110 11.68 -7.06 12.93
C TRP A 110 12.68 -7.24 14.06
N GLN A 111 12.36 -6.80 15.29
CA GLN A 111 13.28 -6.72 16.44
C GLN A 111 14.55 -5.92 16.07
N ASP A 112 14.38 -4.85 15.33
CA ASP A 112 15.44 -3.99 14.81
C ASP A 112 14.92 -2.55 14.68
N GLU A 113 15.65 -1.60 15.26
CA GLU A 113 15.31 -0.17 15.22
C GLU A 113 15.96 0.57 14.04
N ASP A 114 16.98 -0.02 13.41
CA ASP A 114 17.67 0.54 12.24
C ASP A 114 16.95 0.13 10.95
N LEU A 115 15.92 0.89 10.61
CA LEU A 115 14.99 0.60 9.53
C LEU A 115 15.19 1.53 8.33
N LEU A 116 14.95 0.98 7.14
CA LEU A 116 14.74 1.72 5.90
C LEU A 116 13.24 1.76 5.59
N THR A 117 12.71 2.93 5.18
CA THR A 117 11.33 3.04 4.70
C THR A 117 11.23 2.93 3.19
N SER A 118 10.13 2.40 2.66
CA SER A 118 9.82 2.49 1.22
C SER A 118 9.54 3.94 0.82
N PHE A 119 9.83 4.29 -0.45
CA PHE A 119 9.36 5.55 -1.06
C PHE A 119 8.13 5.26 -1.91
N ASP A 120 7.27 4.41 -1.36
CA ASP A 120 6.03 3.98 -1.96
C ASP A 120 5.02 5.11 -2.04
N GLY A 121 4.02 4.94 -2.90
CA GLY A 121 3.02 5.96 -3.16
C GLY A 121 1.89 6.00 -2.14
N VAL A 122 0.79 6.53 -2.58
CA VAL A 122 -0.47 6.58 -1.83
C VAL A 122 -1.57 5.91 -2.64
N ALA A 123 -2.73 5.69 -2.03
CA ALA A 123 -3.89 5.31 -2.81
C ALA A 123 -5.11 6.13 -2.39
N LEU A 124 -5.66 6.84 -3.37
CA LEU A 124 -6.76 7.78 -3.22
C LEU A 124 -7.87 7.38 -4.18
N TRP A 125 -8.98 6.86 -3.66
CA TRP A 125 -10.11 6.48 -4.48
C TRP A 125 -11.14 7.59 -4.55
N ARG A 126 -11.29 8.14 -5.75
CA ARG A 126 -12.36 9.06 -6.09
C ARG A 126 -13.72 8.37 -6.03
N PRO A 127 -14.82 9.09 -5.91
CA PRO A 127 -16.16 8.51 -5.83
C PRO A 127 -16.55 7.84 -7.16
N TRP A 128 -16.33 6.53 -7.27
CA TRP A 128 -16.66 5.73 -8.47
C TRP A 128 -18.18 5.69 -8.80
N THR A 129 -19.03 6.21 -7.95
CA THR A 129 -20.43 6.47 -8.26
C THR A 129 -20.61 7.58 -9.29
N ARG A 130 -19.62 8.48 -9.43
CA ARG A 130 -19.60 9.50 -10.50
C ARG A 130 -19.11 8.91 -11.83
N HIS A 131 -18.01 8.12 -11.76
CA HIS A 131 -17.40 7.50 -12.94
C HIS A 131 -16.98 6.07 -12.60
N GLY A 132 -17.69 5.09 -13.14
CA GLY A 132 -17.52 3.67 -12.80
C GLY A 132 -16.13 3.11 -13.03
N HIS A 133 -15.32 3.68 -13.92
CA HIS A 133 -13.95 3.26 -14.19
C HIS A 133 -12.93 3.68 -13.09
N TRP A 134 -13.32 4.58 -12.17
CA TRP A 134 -12.53 4.89 -10.98
C TRP A 134 -12.59 3.79 -9.92
N ARG A 135 -13.47 2.83 -10.13
CA ARG A 135 -13.62 1.69 -9.23
C ARG A 135 -12.41 0.77 -9.33
N THR A 136 -11.98 0.23 -8.20
CA THR A 136 -10.96 -0.82 -8.17
C THR A 136 -11.35 -1.96 -9.13
N ASN A 137 -10.43 -2.35 -10.01
CA ASN A 137 -10.62 -3.50 -10.85
C ASN A 137 -10.26 -4.77 -10.08
N ASN A 138 -11.26 -5.51 -9.65
CA ASN A 138 -11.13 -6.78 -8.93
C ASN A 138 -11.52 -7.96 -9.82
N GLY A 139 -11.09 -7.95 -11.08
CA GLY A 139 -11.34 -9.06 -12.03
C GLY A 139 -10.97 -10.44 -11.48
N PRO A 140 -11.18 -11.51 -12.25
CA PRO A 140 -11.16 -12.92 -11.77
C PRO A 140 -9.78 -13.42 -11.29
N SER A 141 -8.75 -12.61 -11.32
CA SER A 141 -7.39 -12.98 -10.86
C SER A 141 -6.76 -11.82 -10.10
N TRP A 142 -7.51 -11.18 -9.22
CA TRP A 142 -7.01 -10.03 -8.47
C TRP A 142 -6.37 -10.40 -7.14
N MET A 143 -6.76 -11.54 -6.53
CA MET A 143 -6.06 -12.07 -5.36
C MET A 143 -4.61 -12.41 -5.71
N HIS A 144 -3.67 -11.93 -4.93
CA HIS A 144 -2.24 -12.08 -5.19
C HIS A 144 -1.40 -12.11 -3.92
N ILE A 145 -0.16 -12.49 -4.09
CA ILE A 145 0.93 -12.27 -3.14
C ILE A 145 1.97 -11.36 -3.80
N ASP A 146 2.69 -10.62 -2.97
CA ASP A 146 3.77 -9.72 -3.43
C ASP A 146 5.16 -10.22 -3.02
N GLN A 147 5.34 -11.54 -3.04
CA GLN A 147 6.62 -12.18 -2.78
C GLN A 147 6.76 -13.42 -3.65
N HIS A 148 7.87 -13.53 -4.41
CA HIS A 148 8.12 -14.70 -5.26
C HIS A 148 8.49 -15.92 -4.42
N PRO A 149 7.72 -17.05 -4.51
CA PRO A 149 7.89 -18.16 -3.57
C PRO A 149 9.22 -18.91 -3.69
N ILE A 150 9.86 -18.90 -4.88
CA ILE A 150 11.17 -19.51 -5.09
C ILE A 150 12.28 -18.48 -4.91
N GLY A 151 12.12 -17.29 -5.46
CA GLY A 151 13.14 -16.23 -5.38
C GLY A 151 13.32 -15.67 -3.98
N ARG A 152 12.29 -15.77 -3.13
CA ARG A 152 12.26 -15.25 -1.74
C ARG A 152 11.50 -16.19 -0.83
N PRO A 153 12.07 -17.36 -0.48
CA PRO A 153 11.43 -18.27 0.46
C PRO A 153 11.42 -17.69 1.88
N GLY A 154 10.36 -17.97 2.65
CA GLY A 154 10.23 -17.48 4.03
C GLY A 154 9.71 -16.04 4.13
N LYS A 155 9.77 -15.44 5.33
CA LYS A 155 9.29 -14.07 5.61
C LYS A 155 10.36 -13.04 5.21
N HIS A 156 10.10 -12.27 4.19
CA HIS A 156 11.04 -11.25 3.68
C HIS A 156 10.57 -9.82 3.88
N CYS A 157 9.28 -9.57 3.75
CA CYS A 157 8.70 -8.24 3.79
C CYS A 157 7.39 -8.26 4.58
N VAL A 158 7.17 -7.22 5.36
CA VAL A 158 5.87 -6.86 5.93
C VAL A 158 5.46 -5.55 5.28
N GLN A 159 4.36 -5.59 4.56
CA GLN A 159 3.78 -4.41 3.92
C GLN A 159 2.85 -3.70 4.88
N GLY A 160 2.58 -2.42 4.63
CA GLY A 160 1.67 -1.65 5.44
C GLY A 160 0.95 -0.54 4.69
N LEU A 161 -0.17 -0.16 5.24
CA LEU A 161 -0.90 1.04 4.87
C LEU A 161 -1.40 1.78 6.11
N VAL A 162 -1.25 3.09 6.15
CA VAL A 162 -1.92 3.95 7.12
C VAL A 162 -3.21 4.45 6.50
N ASN A 163 -4.31 4.18 7.19
CA ASN A 163 -5.65 4.55 6.74
C ASN A 163 -5.97 5.99 7.18
N LEU A 164 -6.43 6.84 6.27
CA LEU A 164 -6.71 8.25 6.57
C LEU A 164 -8.21 8.57 6.60
N LEU A 165 -9.05 7.67 6.11
CA LEU A 165 -10.52 7.79 6.14
C LEU A 165 -11.09 6.48 6.69
N THR A 166 -11.92 6.55 7.73
CA THR A 166 -12.56 5.37 8.30
C THR A 166 -13.24 4.53 7.22
N THR A 167 -12.90 3.25 7.15
CA THR A 167 -13.46 2.33 6.15
C THR A 167 -14.92 2.00 6.45
N SER A 168 -15.65 1.62 5.41
CA SER A 168 -17.03 1.14 5.52
C SER A 168 -17.30 0.06 4.49
N PRO A 169 -18.36 -0.74 4.63
CA PRO A 169 -18.77 -1.69 3.59
C PRO A 169 -18.98 -1.02 2.23
N ALA A 170 -19.41 0.27 2.22
CA ALA A 170 -19.64 1.02 0.99
C ALA A 170 -18.36 1.48 0.30
N CYS A 171 -17.31 1.84 1.07
CA CYS A 171 -16.05 2.35 0.52
C CYS A 171 -15.04 1.25 0.15
N GLY A 172 -15.27 0.01 0.56
CA GLY A 172 -14.35 -1.08 0.34
C GLY A 172 -13.09 -1.01 1.21
N GLY A 173 -12.07 -1.76 0.83
CA GLY A 173 -10.85 -1.83 1.62
C GLY A 173 -9.81 -2.78 1.07
N ASN A 174 -8.75 -2.98 1.84
CA ASN A 174 -7.78 -4.02 1.57
C ASN A 174 -8.35 -5.37 2.04
N VAL A 175 -8.35 -6.34 1.14
CA VAL A 175 -8.83 -7.71 1.40
C VAL A 175 -7.67 -8.55 1.87
N MET A 176 -7.84 -9.25 2.97
CA MET A 176 -6.91 -10.25 3.48
C MET A 176 -7.55 -11.63 3.41
N VAL A 177 -6.75 -12.64 3.08
CA VAL A 177 -7.09 -14.06 3.25
C VAL A 177 -6.35 -14.55 4.50
N PRO A 178 -6.99 -14.57 5.68
CA PRO A 178 -6.33 -14.89 6.94
C PRO A 178 -5.65 -16.26 6.91
N GLY A 179 -4.41 -16.34 7.41
CA GLY A 179 -3.64 -17.58 7.51
C GLY A 179 -3.04 -18.09 6.18
N SER A 180 -3.33 -17.45 5.04
CA SER A 180 -2.86 -17.91 3.73
C SER A 180 -1.33 -17.90 3.58
N HIS A 181 -0.60 -17.03 4.29
CA HIS A 181 0.86 -17.01 4.34
C HIS A 181 1.48 -18.34 4.81
N LYS A 182 0.77 -19.12 5.64
CA LYS A 182 1.21 -20.46 6.10
C LYS A 182 1.25 -21.48 4.95
N ARG A 183 0.49 -21.24 3.88
CA ARG A 183 0.45 -22.10 2.67
C ARG A 183 1.43 -21.66 1.59
N PHE A 184 2.18 -20.57 1.81
CA PHE A 184 3.10 -20.01 0.83
C PHE A 184 4.17 -21.00 0.35
N ALA A 185 4.70 -21.82 1.25
CA ALA A 185 5.72 -22.82 0.92
C ALA A 185 5.22 -23.92 -0.03
N ALA A 186 3.92 -24.15 -0.13
CA ALA A 186 3.33 -25.12 -1.03
C ALA A 186 3.16 -24.61 -2.49
N ILE A 187 3.23 -23.28 -2.69
CA ILE A 187 2.99 -22.66 -4.01
C ILE A 187 3.90 -23.24 -5.12
N PRO A 188 5.23 -23.50 -4.89
CA PRO A 188 6.09 -24.09 -5.92
C PRO A 188 5.65 -25.48 -6.37
N GLU A 189 5.09 -26.28 -5.47
CA GLU A 189 4.60 -27.63 -5.80
C GLU A 189 3.24 -27.59 -6.50
N LEU A 190 2.37 -26.64 -6.12
CA LEU A 190 1.04 -26.49 -6.71
C LEU A 190 1.07 -25.84 -8.10
N TYR A 191 2.04 -24.94 -8.36
CA TYR A 191 2.07 -24.13 -9.59
C TYR A 191 3.43 -24.15 -10.32
N PRO A 192 4.07 -25.32 -10.52
CA PRO A 192 5.43 -25.38 -11.10
C PRO A 192 5.50 -24.78 -12.49
N GLU A 193 4.51 -25.04 -13.36
CA GLU A 193 4.51 -24.50 -14.73
C GLU A 193 4.27 -22.98 -14.79
N ARG A 194 3.48 -22.44 -13.88
CA ARG A 194 3.24 -20.99 -13.82
C ARG A 194 4.46 -20.26 -13.31
N LEU A 195 5.10 -20.77 -12.27
CA LEU A 195 6.33 -20.19 -11.71
C LEU A 195 7.52 -20.28 -12.68
N ALA A 196 7.62 -21.34 -13.48
CA ALA A 196 8.64 -21.46 -14.51
C ALA A 196 8.59 -20.35 -15.58
N ARG A 197 7.42 -19.67 -15.72
CA ARG A 197 7.21 -18.54 -16.65
C ARG A 197 7.43 -17.17 -16.02
N ILE A 198 7.65 -17.11 -14.71
CA ILE A 198 7.82 -15.87 -13.96
C ILE A 198 9.29 -15.77 -13.51
N HIS A 199 9.97 -14.69 -13.90
CA HIS A 199 11.35 -14.50 -13.44
C HIS A 199 11.39 -14.34 -11.91
N PRO A 200 12.33 -14.96 -11.19
CA PRO A 200 12.41 -14.92 -9.72
C PRO A 200 12.54 -13.53 -9.08
N SER A 201 12.80 -12.49 -9.88
CA SER A 201 12.79 -11.10 -9.42
C SER A 201 11.40 -10.43 -9.46
N ILE A 202 10.40 -11.10 -10.06
CA ILE A 202 9.02 -10.59 -10.15
C ILE A 202 8.25 -11.15 -8.96
N ASP A 203 7.92 -10.30 -8.00
CA ASP A 203 7.28 -10.72 -6.75
C ASP A 203 5.78 -10.97 -6.86
N HIS A 204 5.13 -10.38 -7.83
CA HIS A 204 3.67 -10.46 -7.99
C HIS A 204 3.20 -11.80 -8.57
N PHE A 205 2.46 -12.59 -7.78
CA PHE A 205 1.85 -13.85 -8.22
C PHE A 205 0.35 -13.83 -7.93
N ARG A 206 -0.48 -13.98 -8.97
CA ARG A 206 -1.94 -13.90 -8.90
C ARG A 206 -2.58 -15.28 -8.78
N PHE A 207 -3.75 -15.31 -8.15
CA PHE A 207 -4.58 -16.51 -8.01
C PHE A 207 -5.94 -16.28 -8.68
N PRO A 208 -6.45 -17.24 -9.48
CA PRO A 208 -7.85 -17.23 -9.91
C PRO A 208 -8.80 -17.26 -8.71
N ASN A 209 -10.02 -16.74 -8.88
CA ASN A 209 -11.00 -16.74 -7.77
C ASN A 209 -11.49 -18.14 -7.36
N ASP A 210 -11.32 -19.15 -8.21
CA ASP A 210 -11.62 -20.56 -7.96
C ASP A 210 -10.37 -21.38 -7.60
N ASP A 211 -9.30 -20.71 -7.22
CA ASP A 211 -8.03 -21.34 -6.85
C ASP A 211 -8.17 -22.21 -5.59
N GLU A 212 -7.48 -23.35 -5.56
CA GLU A 212 -7.50 -24.28 -4.42
C GLU A 212 -6.95 -23.68 -3.13
N LEU A 213 -6.02 -22.70 -3.22
CA LEU A 213 -5.54 -21.95 -2.07
C LEU A 213 -6.59 -21.01 -1.48
N LEU A 214 -7.63 -20.69 -2.23
CA LEU A 214 -8.77 -19.88 -1.78
C LEU A 214 -9.97 -20.73 -1.36
N ALA A 215 -9.96 -22.03 -1.68
CA ALA A 215 -11.05 -22.93 -1.33
C ALA A 215 -11.21 -23.06 0.19
N GLY A 216 -12.42 -22.80 0.70
CA GLY A 216 -12.72 -22.87 2.13
C GLY A 216 -12.14 -21.73 2.97
N THR A 217 -11.56 -20.71 2.34
CA THR A 217 -11.13 -19.49 3.05
C THR A 217 -12.27 -18.48 3.15
N GLU A 218 -12.16 -17.57 4.12
CA GLU A 218 -13.06 -16.44 4.30
C GLU A 218 -12.29 -15.13 4.16
N PRO A 219 -12.12 -14.62 2.92
CA PRO A 219 -11.47 -13.32 2.71
C PRO A 219 -12.25 -12.20 3.40
N ILE A 220 -11.53 -11.28 4.03
CA ILE A 220 -12.12 -10.19 4.78
C ILE A 220 -11.59 -8.84 4.30
N ILE A 221 -12.47 -7.82 4.32
CA ILE A 221 -12.05 -6.42 4.37
C ILE A 221 -11.99 -6.03 5.84
N CYS A 222 -10.81 -5.64 6.31
CA CYS A 222 -10.65 -5.18 7.68
C CYS A 222 -11.32 -3.80 7.85
N HIS A 223 -12.15 -3.68 8.90
CA HIS A 223 -12.54 -2.35 9.40
C HIS A 223 -11.32 -1.62 9.94
N LEU A 224 -11.09 -0.40 9.46
CA LEU A 224 -10.01 0.49 9.89
C LEU A 224 -10.59 1.86 10.22
N GLU A 225 -10.23 2.39 11.36
CA GLU A 225 -10.46 3.80 11.69
C GLU A 225 -9.43 4.69 10.99
N ALA A 226 -9.73 5.99 10.86
CA ALA A 226 -8.72 6.96 10.46
C ALA A 226 -7.55 6.94 11.47
N GLY A 227 -6.32 6.85 10.97
CA GLY A 227 -5.10 6.72 11.77
C GLY A 227 -4.67 5.30 12.09
N ASP A 228 -5.44 4.26 11.73
CA ASP A 228 -5.00 2.88 11.88
C ASP A 228 -3.93 2.50 10.84
N LEU A 229 -3.00 1.65 11.26
CA LEU A 229 -2.00 1.03 10.39
C LEU A 229 -2.33 -0.46 10.23
N LEU A 230 -2.68 -0.87 9.02
CA LEU A 230 -2.80 -2.28 8.66
C LEU A 230 -1.46 -2.78 8.15
N LEU A 231 -0.93 -3.83 8.76
CA LEU A 231 0.29 -4.53 8.35
C LEU A 231 -0.04 -5.94 7.89
N TRP A 232 0.69 -6.43 6.87
CA TRP A 232 0.56 -7.83 6.43
C TRP A 232 1.88 -8.39 5.91
N ASP A 233 2.08 -9.66 6.19
CA ASP A 233 3.17 -10.44 5.60
C ASP A 233 2.98 -10.50 4.08
N SER A 234 4.00 -10.21 3.30
CA SER A 234 3.92 -10.18 1.83
C SER A 234 3.57 -11.53 1.18
N ARG A 235 3.62 -12.62 1.96
CA ARG A 235 3.17 -13.95 1.59
C ARG A 235 1.65 -14.16 1.75
N THR A 236 0.97 -13.25 2.46
CA THR A 236 -0.49 -13.31 2.65
C THR A 236 -1.18 -13.00 1.33
N ILE A 237 -2.14 -13.83 0.94
CA ILE A 237 -2.98 -13.55 -0.23
C ILE A 237 -3.88 -12.38 0.10
N HIS A 238 -3.84 -11.36 -0.75
CA HIS A 238 -4.57 -10.12 -0.54
C HIS A 238 -4.96 -9.47 -1.87
N CYS A 239 -5.79 -8.45 -1.79
CA CYS A 239 -6.08 -7.53 -2.89
C CYS A 239 -6.76 -6.25 -2.37
N SER A 240 -7.05 -5.30 -3.25
CA SER A 240 -7.96 -4.19 -2.97
C SER A 240 -9.34 -4.52 -3.50
N SER A 241 -10.40 -4.20 -2.77
CA SER A 241 -11.79 -4.38 -3.20
C SER A 241 -12.54 -3.06 -3.21
N PRO A 242 -13.42 -2.82 -4.19
CA PRO A 242 -14.43 -1.78 -4.09
C PRO A 242 -15.41 -2.11 -2.97
N GLY A 243 -16.31 -1.18 -2.68
CA GLY A 243 -17.35 -1.39 -1.68
C GLY A 243 -18.22 -2.61 -1.98
N LEU A 244 -18.67 -3.25 -0.92
CA LEU A 244 -19.66 -4.34 -0.95
C LEU A 244 -21.09 -3.77 -1.08
N GLU A 245 -21.26 -2.49 -0.77
CA GLU A 245 -22.49 -1.73 -0.86
C GLU A 245 -22.28 -0.51 -1.77
N THR A 246 -23.35 0.17 -2.13
CA THR A 246 -23.27 1.41 -2.89
C THR A 246 -23.13 2.59 -1.92
N PRO A 247 -22.08 3.43 -2.03
CA PRO A 247 -21.95 4.63 -1.22
C PRO A 247 -23.11 5.60 -1.44
N SER A 248 -23.55 6.25 -0.36
CA SER A 248 -24.63 7.25 -0.38
C SER A 248 -24.16 8.68 -0.68
N PHE A 249 -22.86 8.91 -0.82
CA PHE A 249 -22.22 10.20 -1.08
C PHE A 249 -21.32 10.10 -2.33
N ASN A 250 -20.98 11.23 -2.93
CA ASN A 250 -20.15 11.28 -4.14
C ASN A 250 -19.34 12.59 -4.28
N ASP A 251 -19.17 13.31 -3.18
CA ASP A 251 -18.53 14.62 -3.10
C ASP A 251 -17.22 14.61 -2.29
N GLN A 252 -16.76 13.44 -1.88
CA GLN A 252 -15.49 13.23 -1.16
C GLN A 252 -14.81 11.94 -1.60
N LEU A 253 -13.53 11.78 -1.26
CA LEU A 253 -12.83 10.53 -1.49
C LEU A 253 -13.51 9.38 -0.75
N PHE A 254 -13.62 8.23 -1.40
CA PHE A 254 -14.13 7.02 -0.75
C PHE A 254 -13.08 6.35 0.12
N ARG A 255 -11.82 6.45 -0.26
CA ARG A 255 -10.69 5.92 0.50
C ARG A 255 -9.46 6.80 0.30
N ALA A 256 -8.68 6.95 1.36
CA ALA A 256 -7.38 7.57 1.31
C ALA A 256 -6.42 6.78 2.21
N ILE A 257 -5.32 6.31 1.66
CA ILE A 257 -4.29 5.54 2.36
C ILE A 257 -2.89 5.97 1.95
N SER A 258 -1.96 5.93 2.91
CA SER A 258 -0.53 6.02 2.68
C SER A 258 0.06 4.62 2.67
N LEU A 259 0.77 4.25 1.61
CA LEU A 259 1.52 2.99 1.59
C LEU A 259 2.85 3.22 2.33
N VAL A 260 3.15 2.34 3.27
CA VAL A 260 4.39 2.38 4.05
C VAL A 260 4.91 0.98 4.30
N CYS A 261 6.18 0.78 4.06
CA CYS A 261 6.87 -0.45 4.37
C CYS A 261 8.23 -0.12 4.96
N MET A 262 8.58 -0.76 6.08
CA MET A 262 9.90 -0.59 6.68
C MET A 262 10.55 -1.96 6.88
N MET A 263 11.84 -2.01 6.58
CA MET A 263 12.66 -3.23 6.67
C MET A 263 14.01 -2.92 7.31
N PRO A 264 14.63 -3.88 8.02
CA PRO A 264 15.96 -3.70 8.58
C PRO A 264 16.98 -3.26 7.54
N LYS A 265 17.74 -2.24 7.86
CA LYS A 265 18.83 -1.72 7.01
C LYS A 265 19.89 -2.78 6.74
N SER A 266 20.09 -3.71 7.67
CA SER A 266 20.99 -4.86 7.54
C SER A 266 20.66 -5.78 6.38
N LYS A 267 19.42 -5.74 5.85
CA LYS A 267 19.01 -6.49 4.64
C LYS A 267 19.42 -5.78 3.34
N SER A 268 19.92 -4.56 3.41
CA SER A 268 20.32 -3.75 2.25
C SER A 268 21.85 -3.71 2.07
N ASN A 269 22.35 -2.89 1.17
CA ASN A 269 23.78 -2.69 0.92
C ASN A 269 24.07 -1.25 0.49
N ASP A 270 25.35 -0.86 0.52
CA ASP A 270 25.80 0.51 0.24
C ASP A 270 25.34 1.03 -1.14
N LYS A 271 25.28 0.15 -2.16
CA LYS A 271 24.84 0.55 -3.51
C LYS A 271 23.37 0.91 -3.52
N VAL A 272 22.54 0.15 -2.79
CA VAL A 272 21.12 0.46 -2.63
C VAL A 272 20.93 1.75 -1.82
N ILE A 273 21.67 1.91 -0.72
CA ILE A 273 21.64 3.12 0.10
C ILE A 273 21.98 4.36 -0.73
N ALA A 274 23.03 4.31 -1.54
CA ALA A 274 23.39 5.42 -2.42
C ALA A 274 22.28 5.77 -3.42
N LYS A 275 21.63 4.76 -4.03
CA LYS A 275 20.47 4.98 -4.92
C LYS A 275 19.28 5.58 -4.18
N ARG A 276 19.03 5.16 -2.94
CA ARG A 276 17.94 5.69 -2.12
C ARG A 276 18.15 7.17 -1.80
N ARG A 277 19.37 7.58 -1.45
CA ARG A 277 19.72 8.99 -1.24
C ARG A 277 19.48 9.82 -2.50
N ALA A 278 19.97 9.34 -3.65
CA ALA A 278 19.72 9.99 -4.93
C ALA A 278 18.21 10.04 -5.29
N ALA A 279 17.43 9.03 -4.88
CA ALA A 279 15.98 9.01 -5.10
C ALA A 279 15.24 10.13 -4.36
N VAL A 280 15.67 10.49 -3.15
CA VAL A 280 15.11 11.65 -2.43
C VAL A 280 15.38 12.94 -3.19
N GLU A 281 16.62 13.13 -3.66
CA GLU A 281 17.01 14.33 -4.42
C GLU A 281 16.29 14.44 -5.77
N ASN A 282 15.99 13.31 -6.40
CA ASN A 282 15.34 13.23 -7.72
C ASN A 282 13.85 12.88 -7.65
N LEU A 283 13.26 12.80 -6.46
CA LEU A 283 11.84 12.51 -6.22
C LEU A 283 11.37 11.19 -6.84
N VAL A 284 12.26 10.18 -6.90
CA VAL A 284 11.95 8.88 -7.49
C VAL A 284 11.18 8.03 -6.50
N SER A 285 9.95 7.67 -6.84
CA SER A 285 9.13 6.74 -6.05
C SER A 285 9.62 5.28 -6.22
N THR A 286 9.47 4.47 -5.18
CA THR A 286 9.84 3.04 -5.21
C THR A 286 8.64 2.16 -4.87
N THR A 287 8.82 0.84 -4.95
CA THR A 287 7.83 -0.13 -4.45
C THR A 287 7.98 -0.35 -2.95
N ASN A 288 7.16 -1.26 -2.41
CA ASN A 288 7.16 -1.71 -1.01
C ASN A 288 8.50 -2.30 -0.51
N TRP A 289 9.44 -2.63 -1.39
CA TRP A 289 10.74 -3.22 -1.03
C TRP A 289 11.74 -2.15 -0.59
N SER A 290 11.74 -1.79 0.71
CA SER A 290 12.62 -0.74 1.24
C SER A 290 14.10 -1.13 1.31
N ASP A 291 14.42 -2.42 1.38
CA ASP A 291 15.80 -2.97 1.34
C ASP A 291 16.42 -3.02 -0.06
N ARG A 292 15.66 -2.63 -1.08
CA ARG A 292 16.04 -2.67 -2.50
C ARG A 292 15.76 -1.32 -3.15
N PHE A 293 16.08 -1.22 -4.41
CA PHE A 293 15.72 -0.07 -5.22
C PHE A 293 15.01 -0.55 -6.48
N ILE A 294 13.68 -0.50 -6.45
CA ILE A 294 12.82 -0.79 -7.59
C ILE A 294 12.08 0.50 -7.92
N ASN A 295 12.44 1.13 -9.04
CA ASN A 295 11.89 2.41 -9.47
C ASN A 295 10.44 2.23 -9.97
N ALA A 296 9.48 2.82 -9.29
CA ALA A 296 8.07 2.75 -9.67
C ALA A 296 7.74 3.66 -10.87
N ASP A 297 8.53 4.71 -11.11
CA ASP A 297 8.33 5.62 -12.24
C ASP A 297 8.68 4.96 -13.59
N GLU A 298 9.41 3.83 -13.59
CA GLU A 298 9.76 3.05 -14.78
C GLU A 298 8.71 1.99 -15.15
N PHE A 299 7.63 1.84 -14.39
CA PHE A 299 6.59 0.89 -14.74
C PHE A 299 5.88 1.27 -16.05
N PRO A 300 5.62 0.31 -16.96
CA PRO A 300 5.15 0.61 -18.31
C PRO A 300 3.90 1.50 -18.37
N ASN A 301 2.94 1.28 -17.49
CA ASN A 301 1.71 2.08 -17.43
C ASN A 301 1.97 3.51 -16.91
N VAL A 302 2.95 3.71 -16.02
CA VAL A 302 3.36 5.03 -15.51
C VAL A 302 4.08 5.79 -16.63
N VAL A 303 5.04 5.13 -17.30
CA VAL A 303 5.78 5.71 -18.42
C VAL A 303 4.86 6.11 -19.55
N GLU A 304 3.87 5.28 -19.90
CA GLU A 304 2.92 5.60 -20.97
C GLU A 304 2.06 6.82 -20.63
N ALA A 305 1.56 6.89 -19.41
CA ALA A 305 0.77 8.03 -18.96
C ALA A 305 1.58 9.33 -18.90
N SER A 306 2.86 9.26 -18.52
CA SER A 306 3.76 10.42 -18.46
C SER A 306 4.10 11.02 -19.84
N LYS A 307 3.84 10.29 -20.95
CA LYS A 307 4.00 10.84 -22.30
C LYS A 307 2.90 11.83 -22.68
N VAL A 308 1.74 11.74 -22.06
CA VAL A 308 0.55 12.51 -22.44
C VAL A 308 0.34 13.72 -21.53
N ARG A 309 0.90 13.72 -20.32
CA ARG A 309 0.70 14.77 -19.31
C ARG A 309 1.97 15.11 -18.56
N THR A 310 2.13 16.40 -18.26
CA THR A 310 3.20 16.92 -17.43
C THR A 310 2.62 17.40 -16.12
N PHE A 311 3.20 16.94 -15.01
CA PHE A 311 2.85 17.38 -13.66
C PHE A 311 4.00 18.20 -13.08
N LYS A 312 3.65 19.21 -12.31
CA LYS A 312 4.64 19.90 -11.47
C LYS A 312 5.00 18.99 -10.31
N LEU A 313 6.26 18.60 -10.22
CA LEU A 313 6.73 17.77 -9.10
C LEU A 313 6.76 18.58 -7.78
N PRO A 314 6.58 17.93 -6.63
CA PRO A 314 6.71 18.57 -5.34
C PRO A 314 8.16 19.08 -5.14
N PRO A 315 8.41 20.00 -4.20
CA PRO A 315 9.77 20.36 -3.84
C PRO A 315 10.50 19.16 -3.24
N VAL A 316 11.83 19.14 -3.41
CA VAL A 316 12.68 18.16 -2.71
C VAL A 316 12.50 18.37 -1.20
N PRO A 317 12.17 17.33 -0.43
CA PRO A 317 11.87 17.48 0.99
C PRO A 317 13.12 17.81 1.80
N GLU A 318 12.98 18.74 2.75
CA GLU A 318 13.98 18.95 3.80
C GLU A 318 13.73 17.94 4.92
N LEU A 319 14.55 16.88 4.96
CA LEU A 319 14.39 15.79 5.90
C LEU A 319 15.00 16.15 7.27
N ASN A 320 14.25 15.89 8.34
CA ASN A 320 14.78 15.89 9.68
C ASN A 320 15.71 14.69 9.94
N LYS A 321 16.30 14.61 11.14
CA LYS A 321 17.22 13.52 11.49
C LYS A 321 16.57 12.14 11.39
N ASN A 322 15.37 11.94 11.97
CA ASN A 322 14.67 10.65 11.96
C ASN A 322 14.32 10.21 10.53
N GLN A 323 13.84 11.13 9.70
CA GLN A 323 13.53 10.88 8.29
C GLN A 323 14.80 10.52 7.49
N THR A 324 15.92 11.19 7.77
CA THR A 324 17.21 10.89 7.13
C THR A 324 17.70 9.48 7.49
N GLU A 325 17.54 9.07 8.74
CA GLU A 325 17.86 7.70 9.17
C GLU A 325 17.03 6.65 8.40
N LEU A 326 15.76 6.93 8.11
CA LEU A 326 14.89 6.05 7.31
C LEU A 326 15.27 5.99 5.81
N VAL A 327 16.07 6.92 5.33
CA VAL A 327 16.64 6.86 3.97
C VAL A 327 17.83 5.90 3.94
N GLY A 328 18.65 5.93 4.96
CA GLY A 328 19.83 5.07 5.13
C GLY A 328 21.19 5.77 5.10
#